data_f92d5240d1acd237be3cb199ec6830ed
#
_entry.id   f92d5240d1acd237be3cb199ec6830ed
#
_cell.length_a   1.000
_cell.length_b   1.000
_cell.length_c   1.000
_cell.angle_alpha   90.00
_cell.angle_beta   90.00
_cell.angle_gamma   90.00
#
_symmetry.space_group_name_H-M   'P 1'
#
loop_
_entity.id
_entity.type
_entity.pdbx_description
1 polymer ?
#
loop_
_entity_poly.entity_id
_entity_poly.type
_entity_poly.pdbx_seq_one_letter_code
_entity_poly.pdbx_strand_id
1 'polypeptide(L)' 'MTTDKQKAAVHFCEQWLNITFEGDIEDKYQVSTFLEEYLQEAKDLYNEIKYEYEVYLWSLV' A
#
# COMPACT_ATOMS: atom_id res chain seq x y z
N MET A 1 3.33 15.28 12.89
CA MET A 1 1.98 15.20 12.31
C MET A 1 2.03 14.55 10.95
N THR A 2 1.29 13.48 10.75
CA THR A 2 1.25 12.79 9.47
C THR A 2 0.22 13.44 8.52
N THR A 3 0.50 13.38 7.22
CA THR A 3 -0.43 13.88 6.22
C THR A 3 -1.52 12.83 5.94
N ASP A 4 -2.64 13.27 5.37
CA ASP A 4 -3.69 12.36 4.96
C ASP A 4 -3.18 11.34 3.93
N LYS A 5 -2.27 11.78 3.08
CA LYS A 5 -1.65 10.91 2.08
C LYS A 5 -0.83 9.79 2.73
N GLN A 6 -0.09 10.10 3.80
CA GLN A 6 0.67 9.10 4.54
C GLN A 6 -0.25 8.11 5.25
N LYS A 7 -1.34 8.60 5.85
CA LYS A 7 -2.33 7.73 6.49
C LYS A 7 -2.99 6.80 5.47
N ALA A 8 -3.34 7.32 4.31
CA ALA A 8 -3.91 6.51 3.23
C ALA A 8 -2.93 5.44 2.76
N ALA A 9 -1.64 5.76 2.68
CA ALA A 9 -0.61 4.80 2.29
C ALA A 9 -0.48 3.67 3.31
N VAL A 10 -0.58 3.99 4.61
CA VAL A 10 -0.56 2.97 5.66
C VAL A 10 -1.75 2.02 5.51
N HIS A 11 -2.95 2.55 5.30
CA HIS A 11 -4.14 1.72 5.09
C HIS A 11 -4.02 0.87 3.84
N PHE A 12 -3.45 1.40 2.79
CA PHE A 12 -3.19 0.65 1.55
C PHE A 12 -2.29 -0.56 1.83
N CYS A 13 -1.20 -0.34 2.57
CA CYS A 13 -0.30 -1.44 2.93
C CYS A 13 -0.99 -2.48 3.80
N GLU A 14 -1.75 -2.05 4.79
CA GLU A 14 -2.47 -2.98 5.67
C GLU A 14 -3.44 -3.85 4.88
N GLN A 15 -4.15 -3.25 3.96
CA GLN A 15 -5.16 -3.94 3.17
C GLN A 15 -4.53 -4.93 2.18
N TRP A 16 -3.49 -4.50 1.47
CA TRP A 16 -2.90 -5.31 0.41
C TRP A 16 -1.96 -6.39 0.92
N LEU A 17 -1.29 -6.16 2.04
CA LEU A 17 -0.36 -7.12 2.62
C LEU A 17 -0.97 -7.91 3.77
N ASN A 18 -2.21 -7.61 4.15
CA ASN A 18 -2.91 -8.24 5.25
C ASN A 18 -2.11 -8.16 6.56
N ILE A 19 -1.57 -6.99 6.83
CA ILE A 19 -0.79 -6.70 8.03
C ILE A 19 -1.44 -5.56 8.80
N THR A 20 -1.01 -5.34 10.04
CA THR A 20 -1.52 -4.27 10.88
C THR A 20 -0.38 -3.35 11.31
N PHE A 21 -0.58 -2.04 11.13
CA PHE A 21 0.35 -1.04 11.65
C PHE A 21 0.10 -0.87 13.13
N GLU A 22 1.09 -1.25 13.94
CA GLU A 22 0.97 -1.24 15.39
C GLU A 22 1.50 0.03 16.05
N GLY A 23 2.03 0.97 15.28
CA GLY A 23 2.53 2.23 15.80
C GLY A 23 1.47 3.32 15.88
N ASP A 24 1.92 4.52 16.20
CA ASP A 24 1.06 5.70 16.27
C ASP A 24 0.93 6.32 14.89
N ILE A 25 -0.29 6.35 14.35
CA ILE A 25 -0.56 6.91 13.02
C ILE A 25 -0.25 8.40 12.94
N GLU A 26 -0.20 9.09 14.06
CA GLU A 26 0.17 10.50 14.12
C GLU A 26 1.68 10.71 14.25
N ASP A 27 2.45 9.67 14.50
CA ASP A 27 3.90 9.76 14.59
C ASP A 27 4.50 9.59 13.20
N LYS A 28 4.94 10.70 12.63
CA LYS A 28 5.51 10.75 11.29
C LYS A 28 6.70 9.79 11.13
N TYR A 29 7.52 9.67 12.16
CA TYR A 29 8.70 8.81 12.11
C TYR A 29 8.33 7.34 12.02
N GLN A 30 7.37 6.90 12.85
CA GLN A 30 6.92 5.50 12.83
C GLN A 30 6.23 5.18 11.52
N VAL A 31 5.38 6.08 11.02
CA VAL A 31 4.70 5.91 9.74
C VAL A 31 5.71 5.84 8.59
N SER A 32 6.70 6.72 8.59
CA SER A 32 7.74 6.74 7.57
C SER A 32 8.52 5.42 7.53
N THR A 33 8.91 4.91 8.69
CA THR A 33 9.63 3.65 8.80
C THR A 33 8.80 2.49 8.27
N PHE A 34 7.52 2.44 8.63
CA PHE A 34 6.60 1.42 8.16
C PHE A 34 6.46 1.47 6.63
N LEU A 35 6.29 2.66 6.08
CA LEU A 35 6.12 2.82 4.64
C LEU A 35 7.39 2.46 3.88
N GLU A 36 8.57 2.81 4.39
CA GLU A 36 9.83 2.42 3.78
C GLU A 36 9.97 0.89 3.68
N GLU A 37 9.44 0.19 4.66
CA GLU A 37 9.56 -1.26 4.70
C GLU A 37 8.54 -1.96 3.82
N TYR A 38 7.30 -1.47 3.79
CA TYR A 38 6.18 -2.22 3.20
C TYR A 38 5.56 -1.58 1.96
N LEU A 39 5.74 -0.28 1.73
CA LEU A 39 5.04 0.40 0.65
C LEU A 39 5.41 -0.16 -0.73
N GLN A 40 6.68 -0.42 -0.96
CA GLN A 40 7.12 -0.96 -2.24
C GLN A 40 6.52 -2.34 -2.49
N GLU A 41 6.49 -3.18 -1.47
CA GLU A 41 5.90 -4.51 -1.55
C GLU A 41 4.42 -4.45 -1.88
N ALA A 42 3.69 -3.55 -1.23
CA ALA A 42 2.27 -3.34 -1.50
C ALA A 42 2.03 -2.83 -2.93
N LYS A 43 2.86 -1.91 -3.38
CA LYS A 43 2.77 -1.39 -4.75
C LYS A 43 3.07 -2.46 -5.78
N ASP A 44 4.04 -3.30 -5.53
CA ASP A 44 4.38 -4.40 -6.45
C ASP A 44 3.22 -5.37 -6.58
N LEU A 45 2.60 -5.71 -5.46
CA LEU A 45 1.43 -6.59 -5.46
C LEU A 45 0.25 -5.95 -6.20
N TYR A 46 0.00 -4.68 -5.94
CA TYR A 46 -1.06 -3.94 -6.61
C TYR A 46 -0.84 -3.91 -8.12
N ASN A 47 0.38 -3.61 -8.55
CA ASN A 47 0.71 -3.53 -9.98
C ASN A 47 0.59 -4.89 -10.66
N GLU A 48 0.94 -5.96 -9.98
CA GLU A 48 0.82 -7.31 -10.51
C GLU A 48 -0.65 -7.67 -10.77
N ILE A 49 -1.52 -7.41 -9.80
CA ILE A 49 -2.94 -7.69 -9.92
C ILE A 49 -3.58 -6.79 -10.98
N LYS A 50 -3.20 -5.51 -11.01
CA LYS A 50 -3.68 -4.58 -12.00
C LYS A 50 -3.29 -5.01 -13.41
N TYR A 51 -2.06 -5.48 -13.58
CA TYR A 51 -1.58 -5.96 -14.88
C TYR A 51 -2.39 -7.16 -15.35
N GLU A 52 -2.64 -8.12 -14.48
CA GLU A 52 -3.45 -9.30 -14.83
C GLU A 52 -4.86 -8.90 -15.23
N TYR A 53 -5.46 -7.96 -14.52
CA TYR A 53 -6.79 -7.47 -14.82
C TYR A 53 -6.83 -6.78 -16.19
N GLU A 54 -5.83 -5.96 -16.49
CA GLU A 54 -5.74 -5.28 -17.78
C GLU A 54 -5.57 -6.29 -18.93
N VAL A 55 -4.73 -7.29 -18.74
CA VAL A 55 -4.55 -8.37 -19.74
C VAL A 55 -5.86 -9.10 -19.98
N TYR A 56 -6.60 -9.39 -18.93
CA TYR A 56 -7.90 -10.04 -19.03
C TYR A 56 -8.89 -9.18 -19.85
N LEU A 57 -8.95 -7.89 -19.60
CA LEU A 57 -9.80 -6.98 -20.36
C LEU A 57 -9.41 -6.92 -21.83
N TRP A 58 -8.13 -6.89 -22.11
CA TRP A 58 -7.64 -6.88 -23.48
C TRP A 58 -7.99 -8.17 -24.23
N SER A 59 -8.01 -9.29 -23.53
CA SER A 59 -8.34 -10.59 -24.15
C SER A 59 -9.81 -10.74 -24.46
N LEU A 60 -10.67 -9.91 -23.87
CA LEU A 60 -12.10 -9.91 -24.14
C LEU A 60 -12.49 -9.05 -25.37
N VAL A 61 -11.56 -8.25 -25.85
CA VAL A 61 -11.74 -7.39 -27.00
C VAL A 61 -11.10 -8.05 -28.21
#